data_7012dde4ed7ad0d47f344ea2e13e5cd5
#
_entry.id   7012dde4ed7ad0d47f344ea2e13e5cd5
#
_cell.length_a   1.000
_cell.length_b   1.000
_cell.length_c   1.000
_cell.angle_alpha   90.00
_cell.angle_beta   90.00
_cell.angle_gamma   90.00
#
_symmetry.space_group_name_H-M   'P 1'
#
loop_
_entity.id
_entity.type
_entity.pdbx_description
1 polymer ?
#
loop_
_entity_poly.entity_id
_entity_poly.type
_entity_poly.pdbx_seq_one_letter_code
_entity_poly.pdbx_strand_id
1 'polypeptide(L)'
;MRVALDAQLTVGTATGIGEYVRGLAPALRRAGLDVVELCEPRLDPWRFDRRVVWDQFLLPRRARAAHADLLHCAAGTIPLRAGVPVVATVHDVAWFEAQSHAPAYARYYFGPFSLARYRNASRIVADSAFSREALLRLLGDVDPGRVQAVHPGVAADFCELAREGGDGRTILAVGTVERRKNLEVLVRALAHLDGARLVAVGPQTPYAAQCLALALELGVADRFELSGYVPRERLRALYRRCAVAAVPSTYEGFGYAAAQALCAGVPCVVSDRTSLPEVAGGDAPVVAAGDARAWAQALEPALRGEGDERAARARARAIERFSWESSARETARVYREALEAGP
;
A
#
# COMPACT_ATOMS: atom_id res chain seq x y z
N MET A 1 -8.49 23.22 14.05
CA MET A 1 -7.46 22.24 14.37
C MET A 1 -6.38 22.30 13.30
N ARG A 2 -5.16 22.62 13.71
CA ARG A 2 -3.97 22.64 12.84
C ARG A 2 -3.16 21.36 13.01
N VAL A 3 -2.97 20.63 11.93
CA VAL A 3 -2.27 19.34 11.91
C VAL A 3 -0.94 19.50 11.20
N ALA A 4 0.16 19.17 11.87
CA ALA A 4 1.46 18.98 11.24
C ALA A 4 1.51 17.54 10.66
N LEU A 5 1.63 17.41 9.36
CA LEU A 5 1.71 16.11 8.67
C LEU A 5 3.15 15.87 8.20
N ASP A 6 3.75 14.75 8.62
CA ASP A 6 5.05 14.30 8.09
C ASP A 6 4.93 13.96 6.61
N ALA A 7 5.50 14.81 5.76
CA ALA A 7 5.52 14.68 4.30
C ALA A 7 6.93 14.35 3.76
N GLN A 8 7.89 13.93 4.60
CA GLN A 8 9.27 13.70 4.15
C GLN A 8 9.37 12.65 3.05
N LEU A 9 8.54 11.63 3.04
CA LEU A 9 8.54 10.59 2.01
C LEU A 9 7.87 11.01 0.68
N THR A 10 7.41 12.26 0.57
CA THR A 10 7.01 12.85 -0.72
C THR A 10 8.19 13.43 -1.49
N VAL A 11 9.35 13.58 -0.84
CA VAL A 11 10.58 14.10 -1.45
C VAL A 11 11.26 13.00 -2.28
N GLY A 12 11.60 13.32 -3.52
CA GLY A 12 12.28 12.40 -4.44
C GLY A 12 11.34 11.42 -5.15
N THR A 13 11.78 10.17 -5.32
CA THR A 13 11.01 9.15 -6.04
C THR A 13 9.73 8.79 -5.28
N ALA A 14 8.62 8.76 -5.98
CA ALA A 14 7.32 8.40 -5.41
C ALA A 14 7.34 6.98 -4.83
N THR A 15 6.79 6.85 -3.61
CA THR A 15 6.59 5.58 -2.91
C THR A 15 5.15 5.43 -2.50
N GLY A 16 4.75 4.23 -2.05
CA GLY A 16 3.40 4.01 -1.52
C GLY A 16 3.04 5.00 -0.40
N ILE A 17 3.98 5.25 0.53
CA ILE A 17 3.78 6.21 1.63
C ILE A 17 3.72 7.66 1.10
N GLY A 18 4.56 8.01 0.13
CA GLY A 18 4.48 9.32 -0.52
C GLY A 18 3.14 9.55 -1.23
N GLU A 19 2.60 8.54 -1.91
CA GLU A 19 1.27 8.59 -2.51
C GLU A 19 0.16 8.71 -1.44
N TYR A 20 0.29 8.01 -0.31
CA TYR A 20 -0.61 8.16 0.83
C TYR A 20 -0.69 9.61 1.30
N VAL A 21 0.45 10.25 1.55
CA VAL A 21 0.49 11.66 2.00
C VAL A 21 -0.08 12.61 0.94
N ARG A 22 0.30 12.42 -0.34
CA ARG A 22 -0.21 13.24 -1.46
C ARG A 22 -1.73 13.15 -1.64
N GLY A 23 -2.31 12.01 -1.29
CA GLY A 23 -3.76 11.83 -1.33
C GLY A 23 -4.46 12.36 -0.08
N LEU A 24 -3.93 12.03 1.10
CA LEU A 24 -4.54 12.37 2.38
C LEU A 24 -4.53 13.88 2.68
N ALA A 25 -3.41 14.56 2.46
CA ALA A 25 -3.26 15.97 2.83
C ALA A 25 -4.30 16.90 2.15
N PRO A 26 -4.52 16.83 0.82
CA PRO A 26 -5.57 17.61 0.18
C PRO A 26 -6.98 17.24 0.67
N ALA A 27 -7.24 15.96 0.93
CA ALA A 27 -8.55 15.49 1.38
C ALA A 27 -8.86 15.98 2.81
N LEU A 28 -7.89 16.00 3.71
CA LEU A 28 -8.03 16.58 5.04
C LEU A 28 -8.32 18.10 4.97
N ARG A 29 -7.67 18.83 4.05
CA ARG A 29 -7.97 20.25 3.82
C ARG A 29 -9.40 20.45 3.32
N ARG A 30 -9.87 19.62 2.39
CA ARG A 30 -11.28 19.64 1.95
C ARG A 30 -12.26 19.30 3.07
N ALA A 31 -11.84 18.47 4.02
CA ALA A 31 -12.61 18.19 5.24
C ALA A 31 -12.55 19.30 6.30
N GLY A 32 -11.95 20.46 5.99
CA GLY A 32 -11.93 21.65 6.85
C GLY A 32 -10.79 21.71 7.87
N LEU A 33 -9.73 20.89 7.71
CA LEU A 33 -8.58 20.92 8.60
C LEU A 33 -7.49 21.86 8.04
N ASP A 34 -6.78 22.56 8.96
CA ASP A 34 -5.57 23.31 8.62
C ASP A 34 -4.37 22.35 8.64
N VAL A 35 -3.96 21.89 7.46
CA VAL A 35 -2.88 20.88 7.31
C VAL A 35 -1.60 21.53 6.84
N VAL A 36 -0.56 21.44 7.66
CA VAL A 36 0.80 21.88 7.34
C VAL A 36 1.65 20.67 7.01
N GLU A 37 1.99 20.50 5.74
CA GLU A 37 2.91 19.44 5.30
C GLU A 37 4.34 19.83 5.65
N LEU A 38 5.00 18.96 6.43
CA LEU A 38 6.37 19.17 6.87
C LEU A 38 7.32 18.26 6.09
N CYS A 39 8.27 18.85 5.37
CA CYS A 39 9.36 18.14 4.70
C CYS A 39 10.62 18.99 4.64
N GLU A 40 11.77 18.35 4.39
CA GLU A 40 13.05 19.01 4.11
C GLU A 40 13.59 18.47 2.79
N PRO A 41 13.43 19.19 1.68
CA PRO A 41 13.83 18.71 0.34
C PRO A 41 15.34 18.38 0.21
N ARG A 42 16.18 18.96 1.07
CA ARG A 42 17.64 18.71 1.07
C ARG A 42 18.04 17.43 1.79
N LEU A 43 17.11 16.80 2.53
CA LEU A 43 17.35 15.53 3.21
C LEU A 43 16.79 14.39 2.38
N ASP A 44 17.66 13.53 1.88
CA ASP A 44 17.29 12.29 1.24
C ASP A 44 16.62 11.36 2.28
N PRO A 45 15.32 11.04 2.14
CA PRO A 45 14.58 10.23 3.09
C PRO A 45 15.02 8.77 3.12
N TRP A 46 15.79 8.31 2.13
CA TRP A 46 16.28 6.94 2.02
C TRP A 46 17.62 6.72 2.73
N ARG A 47 18.30 7.80 3.09
CA ARG A 47 19.50 7.72 3.92
C ARG A 47 19.08 7.62 5.38
N PHE A 48 19.47 6.51 6.03
CA PHE A 48 19.11 6.20 7.40
C PHE A 48 19.49 7.30 8.41
N ASP A 49 20.73 7.79 8.34
CA ASP A 49 21.23 8.88 9.19
C ASP A 49 20.36 10.14 9.09
N ARG A 50 19.98 10.50 7.87
CA ARG A 50 19.12 11.66 7.60
C ARG A 50 17.68 11.43 8.03
N ARG A 51 17.19 10.21 7.88
CA ARG A 51 15.88 9.81 8.37
C ARG A 51 15.76 9.95 9.88
N VAL A 52 16.76 9.48 10.64
CA VAL A 52 16.79 9.65 12.10
C VAL A 52 16.85 11.13 12.50
N VAL A 53 17.69 11.94 11.84
CA VAL A 53 17.74 13.40 12.09
C VAL A 53 16.38 14.06 11.84
N TRP A 54 15.73 13.69 10.75
CA TRP A 54 14.39 14.19 10.45
C TRP A 54 13.40 13.81 11.54
N ASP A 55 13.21 12.51 11.79
CA ASP A 55 12.20 11.99 12.69
C ASP A 55 12.36 12.49 14.12
N GLN A 56 13.60 12.53 14.62
CA GLN A 56 13.85 12.77 16.05
C GLN A 56 14.10 14.25 16.39
N PHE A 57 14.54 15.06 15.43
CA PHE A 57 14.95 16.44 15.72
C PHE A 57 14.21 17.49 14.87
N LEU A 58 14.15 17.33 13.56
CA LEU A 58 13.60 18.37 12.69
C LEU A 58 12.07 18.36 12.68
N LEU A 59 11.45 17.20 12.52
CA LEU A 59 10.01 17.04 12.48
C LEU A 59 9.31 17.63 13.74
N PRO A 60 9.69 17.26 14.99
CA PRO A 60 9.04 17.80 16.18
C PRO A 60 9.31 19.30 16.37
N ARG A 61 10.48 19.80 15.93
CA ARG A 61 10.77 21.25 15.98
C ARG A 61 9.89 22.02 15.00
N ARG A 62 9.73 21.52 13.78
CA ARG A 62 8.89 22.15 12.76
C ARG A 62 7.41 22.09 13.13
N ALA A 63 6.92 21.01 13.72
CA ALA A 63 5.56 20.90 14.20
C ALA A 63 5.26 21.97 15.26
N ARG A 64 6.18 22.18 16.22
CA ARG A 64 6.06 23.25 17.22
C ARG A 64 6.14 24.65 16.60
N ALA A 65 7.07 24.87 15.67
CA ALA A 65 7.20 26.16 14.98
C ALA A 65 5.98 26.50 14.12
N ALA A 66 5.28 25.50 13.62
CA ALA A 66 4.01 25.64 12.90
C ALA A 66 2.81 25.87 13.85
N HIS A 67 3.01 25.87 15.16
CA HIS A 67 1.92 25.95 16.16
C HIS A 67 0.84 24.88 15.93
N ALA A 68 1.27 23.64 15.60
CA ALA A 68 0.36 22.55 15.37
C ALA A 68 -0.29 22.05 16.68
N ASP A 69 -1.58 21.76 16.62
CA ASP A 69 -2.32 21.14 17.72
C ASP A 69 -1.96 19.65 17.85
N LEU A 70 -1.57 19.03 16.72
CA LEU A 70 -1.30 17.59 16.61
C LEU A 70 -0.21 17.33 15.55
N LEU A 71 0.63 16.31 15.79
CA LEU A 71 1.59 15.79 14.81
C LEU A 71 1.13 14.44 14.28
N HIS A 72 0.97 14.33 12.95
CA HIS A 72 0.73 13.06 12.29
C HIS A 72 2.01 12.53 11.64
N CYS A 73 2.53 11.44 12.19
CA CYS A 73 3.69 10.70 11.68
C CYS A 73 3.25 9.68 10.62
N ALA A 74 3.12 10.13 9.37
CA ALA A 74 2.60 9.32 8.27
C ALA A 74 3.55 8.22 7.79
N ALA A 75 4.80 8.21 8.22
CA ALA A 75 5.81 7.22 7.84
C ALA A 75 6.09 6.16 8.92
N GLY A 76 5.24 6.06 9.93
CA GLY A 76 5.31 5.05 10.98
C GLY A 76 6.41 5.25 12.04
N THR A 77 7.23 6.30 11.97
CA THR A 77 8.25 6.61 12.97
C THR A 77 7.82 7.77 13.86
N ILE A 78 7.92 7.62 15.17
CA ILE A 78 7.48 8.62 16.16
C ILE A 78 8.69 9.23 16.85
N PRO A 79 8.77 10.58 16.98
CA PRO A 79 9.84 11.23 17.72
C PRO A 79 9.80 10.88 19.22
N LEU A 80 10.95 10.85 19.88
CA LEU A 80 11.05 10.65 21.32
C LEU A 80 10.28 11.72 22.12
N ARG A 81 10.28 12.95 21.63
CA ARG A 81 9.59 14.10 22.22
C ARG A 81 8.94 14.93 21.14
N ALA A 82 7.65 14.83 20.97
CA ALA A 82 6.89 15.64 20.01
C ALA A 82 6.50 17.01 20.58
N GLY A 83 6.07 17.09 21.84
CA GLY A 83 5.56 18.28 22.50
C GLY A 83 4.11 18.61 22.15
N VAL A 84 3.46 17.76 21.37
CA VAL A 84 2.04 17.77 21.00
C VAL A 84 1.55 16.33 20.93
N PRO A 85 0.23 16.07 21.00
CA PRO A 85 -0.33 14.75 20.72
C PRO A 85 0.12 14.20 19.38
N VAL A 86 0.39 12.88 19.32
CA VAL A 86 0.90 12.21 18.13
C VAL A 86 -0.08 11.18 17.63
N VAL A 87 -0.40 11.27 16.34
CA VAL A 87 -1.01 10.17 15.58
C VAL A 87 0.04 9.55 14.66
N ALA A 88 0.12 8.23 14.60
CA ALA A 88 1.00 7.53 13.67
C ALA A 88 0.18 6.70 12.70
N THR A 89 0.55 6.70 11.41
CA THR A 89 0.07 5.68 10.47
C THR A 89 1.07 4.54 10.39
N VAL A 90 0.60 3.31 10.61
CA VAL A 90 1.35 2.07 10.47
C VAL A 90 0.83 1.34 9.23
N HIS A 91 1.57 1.42 8.14
CA HIS A 91 1.17 0.85 6.85
C HIS A 91 1.22 -0.68 6.84
N ASP A 92 2.20 -1.24 7.53
CA ASP A 92 2.33 -2.68 7.75
C ASP A 92 3.21 -2.98 8.97
N VAL A 93 3.28 -4.26 9.33
CA VAL A 93 4.15 -4.78 10.39
C VAL A 93 5.23 -5.72 9.85
N ALA A 94 5.53 -5.65 8.55
CA ALA A 94 6.50 -6.53 7.88
C ALA A 94 7.90 -6.48 8.51
N TRP A 95 8.30 -5.35 9.09
CA TRP A 95 9.57 -5.20 9.81
C TRP A 95 9.70 -6.12 11.02
N PHE A 96 8.58 -6.61 11.55
CA PHE A 96 8.55 -7.50 12.71
C PHE A 96 8.39 -8.97 12.32
N GLU A 97 7.75 -9.25 11.19
CA GLU A 97 7.40 -10.61 10.76
C GLU A 97 8.35 -11.17 9.67
N ALA A 98 8.94 -10.31 8.85
CA ALA A 98 9.80 -10.73 7.75
C ALA A 98 11.28 -10.77 8.15
N GLN A 99 12.02 -11.75 7.61
CA GLN A 99 13.49 -11.74 7.64
C GLN A 99 13.98 -10.61 6.72
N SER A 100 14.14 -9.41 7.28
CA SER A 100 14.66 -8.26 6.56
C SER A 100 16.18 -8.39 6.39
N HIS A 101 16.67 -8.23 5.16
CA HIS A 101 18.11 -8.11 4.86
C HIS A 101 18.69 -6.73 5.19
N ALA A 102 17.91 -5.83 5.79
CA ALA A 102 18.37 -4.51 6.19
C ALA A 102 19.45 -4.60 7.29
N PRO A 103 20.38 -3.62 7.37
CA PRO A 103 21.37 -3.54 8.43
C PRO A 103 20.74 -3.57 9.82
N ALA A 104 21.45 -4.12 10.82
CA ALA A 104 20.94 -4.31 12.18
C ALA A 104 20.39 -3.02 12.82
N TYR A 105 21.05 -1.87 12.59
CA TYR A 105 20.61 -0.58 13.10
C TYR A 105 19.26 -0.13 12.51
N ALA A 106 19.03 -0.36 11.22
CA ALA A 106 17.77 -0.03 10.57
C ALA A 106 16.66 -0.97 11.06
N ARG A 107 16.95 -2.26 11.19
CA ARG A 107 16.03 -3.25 11.77
C ARG A 107 15.63 -2.88 13.19
N TYR A 108 16.58 -2.40 14.03
CA TYR A 108 16.27 -1.94 15.37
C TYR A 108 15.38 -0.69 15.37
N TYR A 109 15.72 0.31 14.55
CA TYR A 109 15.00 1.59 14.52
C TYR A 109 13.57 1.46 13.99
N PHE A 110 13.36 0.79 12.87
CA PHE A 110 12.03 0.59 12.29
C PHE A 110 11.26 -0.56 12.96
N GLY A 111 11.92 -1.46 13.66
CA GLY A 111 11.35 -2.54 14.42
C GLY A 111 11.15 -2.20 15.92
N PRO A 112 11.92 -2.80 16.84
CA PRO A 112 11.69 -2.69 18.29
C PRO A 112 11.60 -1.26 18.82
N PHE A 113 12.42 -0.33 18.30
CA PHE A 113 12.38 1.07 18.72
C PHE A 113 11.03 1.71 18.34
N SER A 114 10.58 1.58 17.08
CA SER A 114 9.30 2.13 16.63
C SER A 114 8.14 1.48 17.38
N LEU A 115 8.16 0.17 17.59
CA LEU A 115 7.13 -0.55 18.37
C LEU A 115 7.00 -0.01 19.78
N ALA A 116 8.13 0.22 20.47
CA ALA A 116 8.12 0.84 21.80
C ALA A 116 7.52 2.25 21.78
N ARG A 117 7.72 3.00 20.70
CA ARG A 117 7.19 4.36 20.53
C ARG A 117 5.69 4.38 20.22
N TYR A 118 5.16 3.38 19.52
CA TYR A 118 3.72 3.28 19.27
C TYR A 118 2.89 3.22 20.55
N ARG A 119 3.43 2.66 21.63
CA ARG A 119 2.77 2.68 22.95
C ARG A 119 2.52 4.09 23.50
N ASN A 120 3.29 5.07 23.05
CA ASN A 120 3.19 6.46 23.46
C ASN A 120 2.45 7.36 22.43
N ALA A 121 2.00 6.81 21.31
CA ALA A 121 1.13 7.56 20.38
C ALA A 121 -0.23 7.80 21.05
N SER A 122 -0.83 8.99 20.87
CA SER A 122 -2.19 9.26 21.34
C SER A 122 -3.20 8.37 20.61
N ARG A 123 -3.01 8.18 19.30
CA ARG A 123 -3.77 7.23 18.46
C ARG A 123 -2.88 6.69 17.35
N ILE A 124 -3.30 5.54 16.80
CA ILE A 124 -2.63 4.90 15.66
C ILE A 124 -3.67 4.61 14.58
N VAL A 125 -3.32 4.89 13.34
CA VAL A 125 -4.03 4.48 12.14
C VAL A 125 -3.30 3.29 11.52
N ALA A 126 -4.03 2.23 11.18
CA ALA A 126 -3.54 1.11 10.38
C ALA A 126 -4.31 1.06 9.06
N ASP A 127 -3.63 0.74 7.96
CA ASP A 127 -4.21 0.79 6.61
C ASP A 127 -5.28 -0.28 6.35
N SER A 128 -5.39 -1.30 7.22
CA SER A 128 -6.36 -2.39 7.11
C SER A 128 -6.69 -2.98 8.49
N ALA A 129 -7.80 -3.72 8.57
CA ALA A 129 -8.13 -4.49 9.77
C ALA A 129 -7.05 -5.55 10.07
N PHE A 130 -6.50 -6.18 9.02
CA PHE A 130 -5.37 -7.09 9.18
C PHE A 130 -4.17 -6.41 9.86
N SER A 131 -3.72 -5.26 9.35
CA SER A 131 -2.59 -4.51 9.92
C SER A 131 -2.87 -4.03 11.33
N ARG A 132 -4.12 -3.63 11.62
CA ARG A 132 -4.57 -3.30 12.97
C ARG A 132 -4.43 -4.47 13.94
N GLU A 133 -4.95 -5.63 13.60
CA GLU A 133 -4.89 -6.82 14.44
C GLU A 133 -3.44 -7.31 14.64
N ALA A 134 -2.64 -7.31 13.55
CA ALA A 134 -1.23 -7.67 13.63
C ALA A 134 -0.46 -6.72 14.56
N LEU A 135 -0.71 -5.41 14.45
CA LEU A 135 -0.09 -4.43 15.34
C LEU A 135 -0.53 -4.59 16.81
N LEU A 136 -1.82 -4.83 17.07
CA LEU A 136 -2.32 -5.05 18.41
C LEU A 136 -1.68 -6.28 19.08
N ARG A 137 -1.48 -7.37 18.32
CA ARG A 137 -0.74 -8.55 18.84
C ARG A 137 0.68 -8.20 19.25
N LEU A 138 1.38 -7.35 18.49
CA LEU A 138 2.74 -6.90 18.79
C LEU A 138 2.79 -5.92 19.96
N LEU A 139 1.79 -5.08 20.11
CA LEU A 139 1.70 -4.10 21.19
C LEU A 139 1.28 -4.72 22.54
N GLY A 140 0.57 -5.85 22.53
CA GLY A 140 0.12 -6.54 23.75
C GLY A 140 -0.94 -5.73 24.52
N ASP A 141 -0.57 -5.19 25.68
CA ASP A 141 -1.49 -4.55 26.65
C ASP A 141 -1.96 -3.13 26.27
N VAL A 142 -1.88 -2.74 24.99
CA VAL A 142 -2.39 -1.46 24.54
C VAL A 142 -3.91 -1.54 24.31
N ASP A 143 -4.65 -0.54 24.81
CA ASP A 143 -6.08 -0.42 24.55
C ASP A 143 -6.39 -0.52 23.04
N PRO A 144 -7.18 -1.52 22.59
CA PRO A 144 -7.52 -1.69 21.19
C PRO A 144 -8.20 -0.48 20.54
N GLY A 145 -8.88 0.36 21.33
CA GLY A 145 -9.51 1.61 20.89
C GLY A 145 -8.51 2.66 20.43
N ARG A 146 -7.23 2.53 20.79
CA ARG A 146 -6.16 3.44 20.34
C ARG A 146 -5.68 3.15 18.91
N VAL A 147 -5.97 1.98 18.37
CA VAL A 147 -5.59 1.58 17.01
C VAL A 147 -6.82 1.45 16.14
N GLN A 148 -6.94 2.26 15.11
CA GLN A 148 -8.08 2.26 14.20
C GLN A 148 -7.66 1.85 12.80
N ALA A 149 -8.44 0.98 12.15
CA ALA A 149 -8.26 0.66 10.74
C ALA A 149 -8.92 1.75 9.90
N VAL A 150 -8.14 2.39 9.02
CA VAL A 150 -8.61 3.40 8.07
C VAL A 150 -8.00 3.10 6.72
N HIS A 151 -8.81 2.66 5.77
CA HIS A 151 -8.33 2.38 4.43
C HIS A 151 -7.78 3.63 3.76
N PRO A 152 -6.60 3.58 3.13
CA PRO A 152 -6.11 4.65 2.30
C PRO A 152 -6.98 4.80 1.04
N GLY A 153 -7.01 6.01 0.49
CA GLY A 153 -7.70 6.26 -0.77
C GLY A 153 -6.87 5.83 -1.99
N VAL A 154 -7.57 5.59 -3.09
CA VAL A 154 -6.98 5.42 -4.42
C VAL A 154 -7.02 6.76 -5.15
N ALA A 155 -5.97 7.07 -5.90
CA ALA A 155 -5.89 8.33 -6.63
C ALA A 155 -6.97 8.43 -7.72
N ALA A 156 -7.53 9.63 -7.90
CA ALA A 156 -8.66 9.90 -8.77
C ALA A 156 -8.45 9.45 -10.22
N ASP A 157 -7.23 9.55 -10.74
CA ASP A 157 -6.90 9.16 -12.11
C ASP A 157 -7.02 7.63 -12.38
N PHE A 158 -7.02 6.79 -11.34
CA PHE A 158 -7.41 5.38 -11.45
C PHE A 158 -8.92 5.21 -11.33
N CYS A 159 -9.56 5.97 -10.44
CA CYS A 159 -11.00 5.94 -10.25
C CYS A 159 -11.76 6.46 -11.48
N GLU A 160 -11.19 7.40 -12.22
CA GLU A 160 -11.75 8.02 -13.44
C GLU A 160 -11.32 7.31 -14.73
N LEU A 161 -10.56 6.20 -14.61
CA LEU A 161 -10.04 5.50 -15.77
C LEU A 161 -11.19 5.02 -16.67
N ALA A 162 -11.20 5.47 -17.92
CA ALA A 162 -12.06 4.90 -18.94
C ALA A 162 -11.44 3.60 -19.46
N ARG A 163 -12.06 2.46 -19.14
CA ARG A 163 -11.59 1.15 -19.58
C ARG A 163 -11.95 0.94 -21.06
N GLU A 164 -11.00 0.43 -21.84
CA GLU A 164 -11.17 0.13 -23.27
C GLU A 164 -11.67 -1.32 -23.51
N GLY A 165 -11.92 -2.07 -22.40
CA GLY A 165 -12.12 -3.51 -22.43
C GLY A 165 -10.78 -4.26 -22.27
N GLY A 166 -10.84 -5.53 -21.84
CA GLY A 166 -9.66 -6.36 -21.75
C GLY A 166 -9.14 -6.79 -23.11
N ASP A 167 -7.81 -6.87 -23.30
CA ASP A 167 -7.18 -7.39 -24.53
C ASP A 167 -7.26 -8.92 -24.66
N GLY A 168 -7.93 -9.59 -23.73
CA GLY A 168 -8.11 -11.05 -23.69
C GLY A 168 -6.84 -11.86 -23.41
N ARG A 169 -5.71 -11.20 -23.08
CA ARG A 169 -4.43 -11.93 -22.93
C ARG A 169 -3.51 -11.42 -21.83
N THR A 170 -3.60 -10.15 -21.43
CA THR A 170 -2.64 -9.57 -20.50
C THR A 170 -3.09 -9.75 -19.05
N ILE A 171 -2.28 -10.46 -18.28
CA ILE A 171 -2.31 -10.52 -16.83
C ILE A 171 -1.34 -9.44 -16.32
N LEU A 172 -1.84 -8.47 -15.55
CA LEU A 172 -1.04 -7.37 -15.02
C LEU A 172 -0.73 -7.60 -13.55
N ALA A 173 0.55 -7.64 -13.18
CA ALA A 173 1.02 -7.65 -11.80
C ALA A 173 1.79 -6.36 -11.51
N VAL A 174 1.36 -5.59 -10.48
CA VAL A 174 1.95 -4.28 -10.15
C VAL A 174 2.57 -4.30 -8.76
N GLY A 175 3.81 -3.83 -8.65
CA GLY A 175 4.58 -3.70 -7.41
C GLY A 175 6.03 -4.09 -7.59
N THR A 176 6.86 -3.79 -6.58
CA THR A 176 8.26 -4.22 -6.58
C THR A 176 8.37 -5.73 -6.77
N VAL A 177 9.22 -6.18 -7.69
CA VAL A 177 9.43 -7.60 -7.96
C VAL A 177 10.32 -8.18 -6.86
N GLU A 178 9.69 -8.66 -5.80
CA GLU A 178 10.32 -9.21 -4.59
C GLU A 178 9.55 -10.44 -4.07
N ARG A 179 10.17 -11.25 -3.20
CA ARG A 179 9.60 -12.55 -2.78
C ARG A 179 8.18 -12.46 -2.23
N ARG A 180 7.89 -11.46 -1.38
CA ARG A 180 6.55 -11.34 -0.81
C ARG A 180 5.46 -11.05 -1.84
N LYS A 181 5.82 -10.52 -3.02
CA LYS A 181 4.89 -10.33 -4.14
C LYS A 181 4.60 -11.60 -4.92
N ASN A 182 5.36 -12.69 -4.68
CA ASN A 182 5.06 -14.05 -5.10
C ASN A 182 4.80 -14.22 -6.61
N LEU A 183 5.57 -13.51 -7.43
CA LEU A 183 5.39 -13.52 -8.89
C LEU A 183 5.58 -14.93 -9.50
N GLU A 184 6.36 -15.80 -8.85
CA GLU A 184 6.59 -17.17 -9.27
C GLU A 184 5.29 -17.98 -9.45
N VAL A 185 4.27 -17.76 -8.59
CA VAL A 185 3.01 -18.49 -8.73
C VAL A 185 2.28 -18.12 -10.02
N LEU A 186 2.37 -16.85 -10.46
CA LEU A 186 1.80 -16.41 -11.73
C LEU A 186 2.60 -16.95 -12.93
N VAL A 187 3.94 -17.03 -12.83
CA VAL A 187 4.78 -17.65 -13.85
C VAL A 187 4.40 -19.12 -14.02
N ARG A 188 4.18 -19.85 -12.91
CA ARG A 188 3.68 -21.25 -12.95
C ARG A 188 2.27 -21.34 -13.52
N ALA A 189 1.37 -20.42 -13.14
CA ALA A 189 0.01 -20.35 -13.67
C ALA A 189 0.01 -20.12 -15.20
N LEU A 190 0.95 -19.29 -15.69
CA LEU A 190 1.08 -18.98 -17.13
C LEU A 190 1.33 -20.23 -17.98
N ALA A 191 1.98 -21.26 -17.44
CA ALA A 191 2.17 -22.55 -18.12
C ALA A 191 0.85 -23.33 -18.34
N HIS A 192 -0.22 -22.96 -17.66
CA HIS A 192 -1.56 -23.56 -17.79
C HIS A 192 -2.55 -22.66 -18.56
N LEU A 193 -2.10 -21.53 -19.09
CA LEU A 193 -2.93 -20.52 -19.76
C LEU A 193 -2.41 -20.28 -21.18
N ASP A 194 -3.10 -20.82 -22.18
CA ASP A 194 -2.71 -20.65 -23.57
C ASP A 194 -2.93 -19.23 -24.04
N GLY A 195 -1.95 -18.67 -24.77
CA GLY A 195 -2.02 -17.32 -25.34
C GLY A 195 -1.97 -16.17 -24.34
N ALA A 196 -2.02 -16.45 -23.04
CA ALA A 196 -1.91 -15.44 -22.01
C ALA A 196 -0.46 -14.89 -21.89
N ARG A 197 -0.35 -13.61 -21.50
CA ARG A 197 0.92 -12.92 -21.26
C ARG A 197 0.89 -12.32 -19.86
N LEU A 198 1.98 -12.50 -19.11
CA LEU A 198 2.18 -11.86 -17.80
C LEU A 198 3.07 -10.64 -17.94
N VAL A 199 2.57 -9.48 -17.52
CA VAL A 199 3.31 -8.20 -17.48
C VAL A 199 3.46 -7.79 -16.03
N ALA A 200 4.70 -7.82 -15.52
CA ALA A 200 5.03 -7.37 -14.17
C ALA A 200 5.67 -5.98 -14.21
N VAL A 201 5.08 -5.04 -13.48
CA VAL A 201 5.46 -3.62 -13.46
C VAL A 201 5.92 -3.23 -12.06
N GLY A 202 7.13 -2.73 -11.96
CA GLY A 202 7.71 -2.19 -10.73
C GLY A 202 9.23 -2.40 -10.65
N PRO A 203 9.90 -1.78 -9.67
CA PRO A 203 11.31 -1.97 -9.43
C PRO A 203 11.68 -3.44 -9.27
N GLN A 204 12.82 -3.83 -9.77
CA GLN A 204 13.30 -5.22 -9.73
C GLN A 204 14.32 -5.41 -8.60
N THR A 205 14.20 -6.53 -7.91
CA THR A 205 15.20 -7.03 -6.95
C THR A 205 15.90 -8.27 -7.55
N PRO A 206 16.93 -8.85 -6.91
CA PRO A 206 17.53 -10.11 -7.35
C PRO A 206 16.53 -11.27 -7.53
N TYR A 207 15.36 -11.21 -6.92
CA TYR A 207 14.27 -12.17 -7.10
C TYR A 207 13.74 -12.19 -8.54
N ALA A 208 13.83 -11.09 -9.28
CA ALA A 208 13.44 -11.05 -10.69
C ALA A 208 14.17 -12.08 -11.56
N ALA A 209 15.48 -12.31 -11.30
CA ALA A 209 16.27 -13.31 -11.99
C ALA A 209 15.75 -14.74 -11.73
N GLN A 210 15.26 -15.02 -10.53
CA GLN A 210 14.66 -16.32 -10.20
C GLN A 210 13.35 -16.54 -10.96
N CYS A 211 12.52 -15.50 -11.08
CA CYS A 211 11.28 -15.55 -11.87
C CYS A 211 11.57 -15.79 -13.36
N LEU A 212 12.61 -15.13 -13.92
CA LEU A 212 13.02 -15.37 -15.31
C LEU A 212 13.56 -16.78 -15.54
N ALA A 213 14.40 -17.29 -14.65
CA ALA A 213 14.89 -18.66 -14.71
C ALA A 213 13.73 -19.69 -14.70
N LEU A 214 12.76 -19.47 -13.80
CA LEU A 214 11.56 -20.30 -13.75
C LEU A 214 10.73 -20.23 -15.06
N ALA A 215 10.60 -19.03 -15.64
CA ALA A 215 9.87 -18.85 -16.90
C ALA A 215 10.57 -19.59 -18.07
N LEU A 216 11.89 -19.58 -18.10
CA LEU A 216 12.68 -20.36 -19.07
C LEU A 216 12.51 -21.88 -18.88
N GLU A 217 12.59 -22.35 -17.63
CA GLU A 217 12.38 -23.75 -17.28
C GLU A 217 11.00 -24.26 -17.72
N LEU A 218 9.97 -23.45 -17.56
CA LEU A 218 8.59 -23.78 -17.90
C LEU A 218 8.23 -23.50 -19.38
N GLY A 219 9.15 -22.98 -20.18
CA GLY A 219 8.90 -22.64 -21.59
C GLY A 219 7.91 -21.51 -21.82
N VAL A 220 7.79 -20.54 -20.89
CA VAL A 220 6.87 -19.40 -20.95
C VAL A 220 7.57 -18.04 -20.96
N ALA A 221 8.89 -18.04 -21.16
CA ALA A 221 9.69 -16.80 -21.08
C ALA A 221 9.32 -15.76 -22.13
N ASP A 222 8.87 -16.17 -23.31
CA ASP A 222 8.38 -15.31 -24.39
C ASP A 222 7.05 -14.59 -24.07
N ARG A 223 6.32 -15.11 -23.08
CA ARG A 223 5.04 -14.58 -22.61
C ARG A 223 5.15 -13.88 -21.23
N PHE A 224 6.35 -13.76 -20.68
CA PHE A 224 6.62 -13.11 -19.40
C PHE A 224 7.46 -11.85 -19.57
N GLU A 225 6.90 -10.69 -19.23
CA GLU A 225 7.57 -9.40 -19.30
C GLU A 225 7.80 -8.79 -17.92
N LEU A 226 9.05 -8.40 -17.65
CA LEU A 226 9.46 -7.56 -16.52
C LEU A 226 9.69 -6.14 -17.03
N SER A 227 8.68 -5.28 -16.95
CA SER A 227 8.74 -3.92 -17.51
C SER A 227 9.58 -2.94 -16.67
N GLY A 228 9.99 -3.33 -15.45
CA GLY A 228 10.63 -2.39 -14.52
C GLY A 228 9.68 -1.28 -14.07
N TYR A 229 10.26 -0.19 -13.56
CA TYR A 229 9.47 1.00 -13.24
C TYR A 229 8.97 1.66 -14.52
N VAL A 230 7.68 1.98 -14.56
CA VAL A 230 7.08 2.70 -15.69
C VAL A 230 6.48 4.03 -15.23
N PRO A 231 6.44 5.07 -16.08
CA PRO A 231 5.72 6.31 -15.79
C PRO A 231 4.24 6.05 -15.51
N ARG A 232 3.63 6.89 -14.67
CA ARG A 232 2.22 6.76 -14.24
C ARG A 232 1.25 6.63 -15.42
N GLU A 233 1.45 7.40 -16.49
CA GLU A 233 0.61 7.33 -17.68
C GLU A 233 0.67 5.96 -18.38
N ARG A 234 1.86 5.35 -18.45
CA ARG A 234 2.01 3.99 -18.99
C ARG A 234 1.36 2.94 -18.09
N LEU A 235 1.46 3.11 -16.77
CA LEU A 235 0.76 2.24 -15.82
C LEU A 235 -0.75 2.31 -16.00
N ARG A 236 -1.30 3.52 -16.15
CA ARG A 236 -2.74 3.73 -16.44
C ARG A 236 -3.15 3.08 -17.75
N ALA A 237 -2.33 3.21 -18.81
CA ALA A 237 -2.60 2.55 -20.09
C ALA A 237 -2.62 1.02 -19.96
N LEU A 238 -1.77 0.43 -19.12
CA LEU A 238 -1.79 -1.01 -18.83
C LEU A 238 -3.09 -1.41 -18.11
N TYR A 239 -3.50 -0.69 -17.06
CA TYR A 239 -4.79 -0.94 -16.40
C TYR A 239 -5.98 -0.77 -17.36
N ARG A 240 -5.92 0.17 -18.29
CA ARG A 240 -7.00 0.41 -19.27
C ARG A 240 -7.24 -0.79 -20.19
N ARG A 241 -6.20 -1.54 -20.53
CA ARG A 241 -6.21 -2.57 -21.57
C ARG A 241 -6.00 -4.00 -21.08
N CYS A 242 -5.43 -4.22 -19.90
CA CYS A 242 -5.19 -5.59 -19.42
C CYS A 242 -6.50 -6.36 -19.25
N ALA A 243 -6.46 -7.67 -19.47
CA ALA A 243 -7.61 -8.53 -19.24
C ALA A 243 -7.91 -8.65 -17.75
N VAL A 244 -6.87 -8.80 -16.93
CA VAL A 244 -6.99 -9.01 -15.49
C VAL A 244 -5.77 -8.50 -14.73
N ALA A 245 -5.98 -7.96 -13.54
CA ALA A 245 -4.93 -7.69 -12.57
C ALA A 245 -4.79 -8.87 -11.61
N ALA A 246 -3.56 -9.26 -11.29
CA ALA A 246 -3.27 -10.34 -10.37
C ALA A 246 -2.38 -9.86 -9.21
N VAL A 247 -2.81 -10.12 -7.97
CA VAL A 247 -2.08 -9.71 -6.75
C VAL A 247 -1.80 -10.96 -5.89
N PRO A 248 -0.77 -11.75 -6.24
CA PRO A 248 -0.49 -13.04 -5.60
C PRO A 248 0.29 -12.93 -4.30
N SER A 249 0.44 -11.74 -3.75
CA SER A 249 1.31 -11.43 -2.62
C SER A 249 1.06 -12.34 -1.43
N THR A 250 2.13 -12.77 -0.78
CA THR A 250 2.06 -13.51 0.49
C THR A 250 1.95 -12.58 1.69
N TYR A 251 2.27 -11.29 1.49
CA TYR A 251 2.15 -10.26 2.52
C TYR A 251 1.85 -8.89 1.92
N GLU A 252 0.81 -8.23 2.41
CA GLU A 252 0.44 -6.83 2.17
C GLU A 252 -0.12 -6.19 3.44
N GLY A 253 0.26 -4.95 3.72
CA GLY A 253 -0.38 -4.16 4.78
C GLY A 253 -1.77 -3.69 4.38
N PHE A 254 -1.95 -3.31 3.10
CA PHE A 254 -3.24 -2.94 2.51
C PHE A 254 -3.48 -3.67 1.19
N GLY A 255 -2.60 -3.52 0.20
CA GLY A 255 -2.80 -4.09 -1.14
C GLY A 255 -3.25 -3.05 -2.16
N TYR A 256 -2.51 -1.96 -2.28
CA TYR A 256 -2.80 -0.86 -3.22
C TYR A 256 -3.08 -1.34 -4.65
N ALA A 257 -2.33 -2.31 -5.17
CA ALA A 257 -2.52 -2.82 -6.52
C ALA A 257 -3.91 -3.43 -6.73
N ALA A 258 -4.45 -4.12 -5.71
CA ALA A 258 -5.81 -4.67 -5.75
C ALA A 258 -6.85 -3.54 -5.69
N ALA A 259 -6.70 -2.59 -4.76
CA ALA A 259 -7.60 -1.44 -4.65
C ALA A 259 -7.61 -0.59 -5.93
N GLN A 260 -6.45 -0.34 -6.54
CA GLN A 260 -6.33 0.36 -7.82
C GLN A 260 -7.04 -0.38 -8.95
N ALA A 261 -6.86 -1.70 -9.05
CA ALA A 261 -7.54 -2.52 -10.06
C ALA A 261 -9.07 -2.44 -9.91
N LEU A 262 -9.56 -2.61 -8.69
CA LEU A 262 -11.01 -2.53 -8.39
C LEU A 262 -11.57 -1.13 -8.71
N CYS A 263 -10.90 -0.05 -8.28
CA CYS A 263 -11.33 1.32 -8.58
C CYS A 263 -11.25 1.65 -10.07
N ALA A 264 -10.32 1.05 -10.81
CA ALA A 264 -10.21 1.18 -12.25
C ALA A 264 -11.24 0.32 -13.02
N GLY A 265 -12.03 -0.51 -12.34
CA GLY A 265 -12.97 -1.43 -12.97
C GLY A 265 -12.29 -2.56 -13.76
N VAL A 266 -11.10 -2.96 -13.34
CA VAL A 266 -10.34 -4.07 -13.91
C VAL A 266 -10.69 -5.36 -13.17
N PRO A 267 -11.02 -6.47 -13.85
CA PRO A 267 -11.10 -7.76 -13.21
C PRO A 267 -9.83 -8.02 -12.40
N CYS A 268 -9.98 -8.45 -11.15
CA CYS A 268 -8.85 -8.63 -10.25
C CYS A 268 -8.93 -10.00 -9.57
N VAL A 269 -7.78 -10.67 -9.40
CA VAL A 269 -7.64 -11.89 -8.62
C VAL A 269 -6.60 -11.63 -7.53
N VAL A 270 -6.89 -11.98 -6.30
CA VAL A 270 -6.00 -11.74 -5.15
C VAL A 270 -5.67 -13.03 -4.41
N SER A 271 -4.57 -13.03 -3.64
CA SER A 271 -4.28 -14.17 -2.75
C SER A 271 -5.16 -14.16 -1.49
N ASP A 272 -5.19 -15.31 -0.82
CA ASP A 272 -5.85 -15.53 0.47
C ASP A 272 -5.06 -14.97 1.67
N ARG A 273 -4.06 -14.12 1.43
CA ARG A 273 -3.12 -13.68 2.47
C ARG A 273 -3.38 -12.26 2.94
N THR A 274 -3.19 -12.08 4.25
CA THR A 274 -3.11 -10.79 4.95
C THR A 274 -4.34 -9.89 4.67
N SER A 275 -4.14 -8.67 4.20
CA SER A 275 -5.21 -7.70 3.92
C SER A 275 -5.95 -7.93 2.59
N LEU A 276 -5.46 -8.80 1.71
CA LEU A 276 -6.00 -8.94 0.35
C LEU A 276 -7.45 -9.44 0.30
N PRO A 277 -7.89 -10.43 1.12
CA PRO A 277 -9.32 -10.80 1.21
C PRO A 277 -10.21 -9.65 1.69
N GLU A 278 -9.73 -8.82 2.63
CA GLU A 278 -10.41 -7.61 3.10
C GLU A 278 -10.58 -6.61 1.95
N VAL A 279 -9.51 -6.32 1.20
CA VAL A 279 -9.55 -5.40 0.06
C VAL A 279 -10.44 -5.92 -1.06
N ALA A 280 -10.38 -7.22 -1.36
CA ALA A 280 -11.26 -7.85 -2.34
C ALA A 280 -12.76 -7.69 -1.98
N GLY A 281 -13.12 -7.81 -0.69
CA GLY A 281 -14.46 -7.52 -0.19
C GLY A 281 -15.60 -8.29 -0.90
N GLY A 282 -15.31 -9.47 -1.47
CA GLY A 282 -16.24 -10.25 -2.27
C GLY A 282 -16.34 -9.81 -3.75
N ASP A 283 -15.65 -8.74 -4.15
CA ASP A 283 -15.68 -8.20 -5.51
C ASP A 283 -14.63 -8.86 -6.43
N ALA A 284 -13.64 -9.54 -5.87
CA ALA A 284 -12.61 -10.28 -6.60
C ALA A 284 -12.48 -11.73 -6.08
N PRO A 285 -12.13 -12.69 -6.93
CA PRO A 285 -11.76 -14.03 -6.49
C PRO A 285 -10.56 -14.01 -5.55
N VAL A 286 -10.62 -14.83 -4.49
CA VAL A 286 -9.55 -15.02 -3.52
C VAL A 286 -8.99 -16.44 -3.71
N VAL A 287 -7.67 -16.54 -3.95
CA VAL A 287 -7.00 -17.79 -4.34
C VAL A 287 -5.88 -18.11 -3.36
N ALA A 288 -5.68 -19.39 -3.05
CA ALA A 288 -4.54 -19.81 -2.24
C ALA A 288 -3.21 -19.37 -2.86
N ALA A 289 -2.38 -18.66 -2.09
CA ALA A 289 -1.17 -18.00 -2.60
C ALA A 289 -0.16 -18.97 -3.27
N GLY A 290 -0.15 -20.25 -2.91
CA GLY A 290 0.77 -21.25 -3.43
C GLY A 290 0.22 -22.14 -4.55
N ASP A 291 -1.05 -22.02 -4.94
CA ASP A 291 -1.69 -22.94 -5.90
C ASP A 291 -1.75 -22.34 -7.31
N ALA A 292 -0.74 -22.61 -8.12
CA ALA A 292 -0.64 -22.11 -9.49
C ALA A 292 -1.80 -22.56 -10.41
N ARG A 293 -2.37 -23.74 -10.18
CA ARG A 293 -3.51 -24.21 -10.97
C ARG A 293 -4.79 -23.46 -10.62
N ALA A 294 -5.03 -23.24 -9.33
CA ALA A 294 -6.16 -22.41 -8.89
C ALA A 294 -6.02 -20.98 -9.40
N TRP A 295 -4.79 -20.41 -9.46
CA TRP A 295 -4.55 -19.11 -10.09
C TRP A 295 -4.91 -19.11 -11.57
N ALA A 296 -4.48 -20.13 -12.33
CA ALA A 296 -4.84 -20.24 -13.75
C ALA A 296 -6.37 -20.29 -13.93
N GLN A 297 -7.06 -21.14 -13.17
CA GLN A 297 -8.52 -21.25 -13.21
C GLN A 297 -9.25 -19.95 -12.88
N ALA A 298 -8.73 -19.19 -11.89
CA ALA A 298 -9.36 -17.92 -11.49
C ALA A 298 -9.11 -16.78 -12.50
N LEU A 299 -7.99 -16.82 -13.23
CA LEU A 299 -7.63 -15.82 -14.24
C LEU A 299 -8.33 -16.06 -15.58
N GLU A 300 -8.61 -17.32 -15.92
CA GLU A 300 -9.12 -17.75 -17.22
C GLU A 300 -10.44 -17.07 -17.65
N PRO A 301 -11.46 -16.89 -16.77
CA PRO A 301 -12.69 -16.21 -17.17
C PRO A 301 -12.45 -14.79 -17.65
N ALA A 302 -11.59 -14.02 -16.96
CA ALA A 302 -11.27 -12.66 -17.37
C ALA A 302 -10.47 -12.60 -18.68
N LEU A 303 -9.60 -13.59 -18.94
CA LEU A 303 -8.90 -13.72 -20.23
C LEU A 303 -9.87 -14.06 -21.38
N ARG A 304 -11.02 -14.67 -21.10
CA ARG A 304 -12.11 -14.88 -22.06
C ARG A 304 -13.08 -13.71 -22.20
N GLY A 305 -12.85 -12.58 -21.48
CA GLY A 305 -13.73 -11.41 -21.48
C GLY A 305 -14.96 -11.52 -20.57
N GLU A 306 -15.05 -12.55 -19.72
CA GLU A 306 -16.23 -12.80 -18.86
C GLU A 306 -16.24 -11.97 -17.56
N GLY A 307 -15.16 -11.27 -17.24
CA GLY A 307 -14.97 -10.57 -15.94
C GLY A 307 -15.40 -9.10 -15.93
N ASP A 308 -15.56 -8.45 -17.08
CA ASP A 308 -15.68 -6.99 -17.20
C ASP A 308 -16.98 -6.44 -16.55
N GLU A 309 -18.13 -7.11 -16.72
CA GLU A 309 -19.37 -6.66 -16.08
C GLU A 309 -19.33 -6.73 -14.56
N ARG A 310 -18.75 -7.79 -14.01
CA ARG A 310 -18.56 -7.93 -12.55
C ARG A 310 -17.65 -6.83 -12.02
N ALA A 311 -16.53 -6.58 -12.70
CA ALA A 311 -15.60 -5.52 -12.35
C ALA A 311 -16.22 -4.13 -12.44
N ALA A 312 -17.05 -3.86 -13.46
CA ALA A 312 -17.79 -2.60 -13.59
C ALA A 312 -18.78 -2.38 -12.43
N ARG A 313 -19.51 -3.42 -12.02
CA ARG A 313 -20.41 -3.35 -10.84
C ARG A 313 -19.63 -3.17 -9.53
N ALA A 314 -18.48 -3.81 -9.39
CA ALA A 314 -17.60 -3.71 -8.22
C ALA A 314 -16.97 -2.32 -8.07
N ARG A 315 -16.68 -1.66 -9.20
CA ARG A 315 -15.99 -0.36 -9.26
C ARG A 315 -16.65 0.72 -8.40
N ALA A 316 -17.97 0.87 -8.46
CA ALA A 316 -18.67 1.91 -7.70
C ALA A 316 -18.46 1.71 -6.17
N ARG A 317 -18.59 0.47 -5.70
CA ARG A 317 -18.33 0.14 -4.29
C ARG A 317 -16.86 0.34 -3.90
N ALA A 318 -15.94 -0.03 -4.79
CA ALA A 318 -14.51 0.16 -4.55
C ALA A 318 -14.12 1.65 -4.46
N ILE A 319 -14.66 2.49 -5.34
CA ILE A 319 -14.43 3.95 -5.31
C ILE A 319 -14.96 4.55 -4.01
N GLU A 320 -16.13 4.14 -3.54
CA GLU A 320 -16.68 4.60 -2.27
C GLU A 320 -15.82 4.17 -1.08
N ARG A 321 -15.42 2.88 -1.03
CA ARG A 321 -14.59 2.30 0.04
C ARG A 321 -13.20 2.90 0.10
N PHE A 322 -12.58 3.14 -1.05
CA PHE A 322 -11.20 3.59 -1.17
C PHE A 322 -11.10 5.04 -1.65
N SER A 323 -12.04 5.89 -1.19
CA SER A 323 -11.97 7.33 -1.47
C SER A 323 -11.08 8.05 -0.44
N TRP A 324 -10.30 9.02 -0.90
CA TRP A 324 -9.55 9.89 -0.01
C TRP A 324 -10.46 10.73 0.90
N GLU A 325 -11.67 11.04 0.47
CA GLU A 325 -12.69 11.74 1.27
C GLU A 325 -13.12 10.89 2.46
N SER A 326 -13.34 9.58 2.28
CA SER A 326 -13.66 8.65 3.36
C SER A 326 -12.48 8.48 4.31
N SER A 327 -11.28 8.25 3.76
CA SER A 327 -10.04 8.16 4.53
C SER A 327 -9.80 9.42 5.39
N ALA A 328 -10.00 10.61 4.82
CA ALA A 328 -9.84 11.88 5.54
C ALA A 328 -10.88 12.09 6.66
N ARG A 329 -12.14 11.71 6.43
CA ARG A 329 -13.19 11.79 7.48
C ARG A 329 -12.85 10.91 8.68
N GLU A 330 -12.47 9.66 8.43
CA GLU A 330 -12.08 8.73 9.50
C GLU A 330 -10.80 9.19 10.20
N THR A 331 -9.79 9.64 9.46
CA THR A 331 -8.55 10.19 10.03
C THR A 331 -8.83 11.44 10.86
N ALA A 332 -9.72 12.33 10.41
CA ALA A 332 -10.11 13.51 11.17
C ALA A 332 -10.85 13.15 12.48
N ARG A 333 -11.57 12.03 12.51
CA ARG A 333 -12.16 11.50 13.75
C ARG A 333 -11.06 11.04 14.71
N VAL A 334 -10.08 10.29 14.20
CA VAL A 334 -8.91 9.85 15.00
C VAL A 334 -8.15 11.03 15.58
N TYR A 335 -8.01 12.13 14.84
CA TYR A 335 -7.35 13.34 15.35
C TYR A 335 -8.11 14.00 16.50
N ARG A 336 -9.46 14.08 16.42
CA ARG A 336 -10.26 14.62 17.52
C ARG A 336 -10.12 13.77 18.78
N GLU A 337 -10.22 12.45 18.65
CA GLU A 337 -10.02 11.53 19.75
C GLU A 337 -8.59 11.60 20.35
N ALA A 338 -7.57 11.88 19.51
CA ALA A 338 -6.20 12.06 19.98
C ALA A 338 -6.02 13.33 20.81
N LEU A 339 -6.71 14.41 20.46
CA LEU A 339 -6.70 15.67 21.23
C LEU A 339 -7.47 15.54 22.55
N GLU A 340 -8.58 14.83 22.57
CA GLU A 340 -9.37 14.56 23.78
C GLU A 340 -8.60 13.70 24.79
N ALA A 341 -7.76 12.78 24.32
CA ALA A 341 -6.93 11.93 25.17
C ALA A 341 -5.74 12.67 25.82
N GLY A 342 -5.39 13.84 25.29
CA GLY A 342 -4.21 14.61 25.73
C GLY A 342 -2.88 14.01 25.24
N PRO A 343 -1.75 14.66 25.62
CA PRO A 343 -0.41 14.22 25.25
C PRO A 343 0.03 12.97 26.04
#